data_c6ae99bb861118e4c36f6ad56209ce14
#
_entry.id   c6ae99bb861118e4c36f6ad56209ce14
#
_cell.length_a   1.000
_cell.length_b   1.000
_cell.length_c   1.000
_cell.angle_alpha   90.00
_cell.angle_beta   90.00
_cell.angle_gamma   90.00
#
_symmetry.space_group_name_H-M   'P 1'
#
loop_
_entity.id
_entity.type
_entity.pdbx_description
1 polymer ?
#
loop_
_entity_poly.entity_id
_entity_poly.type
_entity_poly.pdbx_seq_one_letter_code
_entity_poly.pdbx_strand_id
1 'polypeptide(L)'
;MGLALDLTLRERQSRLKAKGQPWELAKAFDGSCPLSSFVALEGPRWRDADGELHSVDFQALHYRFAIDGEQRQQADTSLMLFPVARLLSEISHSFTLLPGDVVLTGTPEGVGELNPDQALALALDAPDGSGELLRVETRTRGVA
;
A
#
# COMPACT_ATOMS: atom_id res chain seq x y z
N MET A 1 -8.77 -4.69 4.18
CA MET A 1 -7.37 -4.44 3.80
C MET A 1 -7.27 -4.36 2.30
N GLY A 2 -6.35 -3.56 1.74
CA GLY A 2 -6.17 -3.40 0.30
C GLY A 2 -4.73 -3.05 -0.04
N LEU A 3 -4.42 -3.03 -1.33
CA LEU A 3 -3.17 -2.55 -1.88
C LEU A 3 -3.33 -1.09 -2.33
N ALA A 4 -2.29 -0.30 -2.16
CA ALA A 4 -2.28 1.11 -2.54
C ALA A 4 -0.95 1.50 -3.18
N LEU A 5 -1.00 2.51 -4.05
CA LEU A 5 0.19 3.21 -4.51
C LEU A 5 0.21 4.60 -3.86
N ASP A 6 1.27 4.92 -3.15
CA ASP A 6 1.52 6.26 -2.58
C ASP A 6 2.37 7.06 -3.57
N LEU A 7 1.71 7.61 -4.60
CA LEU A 7 2.39 8.35 -5.65
C LEU A 7 2.91 9.68 -5.11
N THR A 8 4.10 10.05 -5.55
CA THR A 8 4.79 11.23 -5.03
C THR A 8 5.42 12.03 -6.18
N LEU A 9 5.08 13.31 -6.27
CA LEU A 9 5.77 14.27 -7.15
C LEU A 9 7.16 14.57 -6.57
N ARG A 10 8.13 13.71 -6.84
CA ARG A 10 9.42 13.65 -6.16
C ARG A 10 10.21 14.97 -6.23
N GLU A 11 10.28 15.60 -7.39
CA GLU A 11 10.94 16.89 -7.54
C GLU A 11 10.27 17.99 -6.72
N ARG A 12 8.92 17.99 -6.71
CA ARG A 12 8.14 18.94 -5.92
C ARG A 12 8.39 18.73 -4.43
N GLN A 13 8.38 17.48 -3.97
CA GLN A 13 8.70 17.14 -2.59
C GLN A 13 10.10 17.65 -2.19
N SER A 14 11.10 17.40 -3.02
CA SER A 14 12.48 17.83 -2.76
C SER A 14 12.60 19.36 -2.66
N ARG A 15 11.90 20.11 -3.54
CA ARG A 15 11.84 21.58 -3.47
C ARG A 15 11.16 22.10 -2.21
N LEU A 16 10.06 21.48 -1.81
CA LEU A 16 9.33 21.86 -0.59
C LEU A 16 10.18 21.55 0.65
N LYS A 17 10.79 20.37 0.71
CA LYS A 17 11.69 19.94 1.79
C LYS A 17 12.87 20.90 1.97
N ALA A 18 13.51 21.30 0.87
CA ALA A 18 14.64 22.25 0.91
C ALA A 18 14.26 23.63 1.49
N LYS A 19 12.97 24.00 1.41
CA LYS A 19 12.43 25.25 1.94
C LYS A 19 11.76 25.11 3.31
N GLY A 20 11.78 23.93 3.92
CA GLY A 20 11.05 23.64 5.17
C GLY A 20 9.53 23.80 5.05
N GLN A 21 8.98 23.65 3.85
CA GLN A 21 7.55 23.80 3.56
C GLN A 21 6.81 22.46 3.66
N PRO A 22 5.49 22.47 3.96
CA PRO A 22 4.65 21.28 3.98
C PRO A 22 4.64 20.55 2.63
N TRP A 23 4.44 19.22 2.67
CA TRP A 23 4.58 18.34 1.50
C TRP A 23 3.26 18.00 0.80
N GLU A 24 2.14 18.48 1.30
CA GLU A 24 0.81 18.14 0.81
C GLU A 24 0.69 18.27 -0.71
N LEU A 25 1.22 19.33 -1.29
CA LEU A 25 1.20 19.53 -2.74
C LEU A 25 2.00 18.52 -3.55
N ALA A 26 2.84 17.73 -2.90
CA ALA A 26 3.60 16.65 -3.52
C ALA A 26 2.99 15.27 -3.28
N LYS A 27 2.03 15.16 -2.36
CA LYS A 27 1.42 13.92 -1.90
C LYS A 27 -0.09 13.88 -2.13
N ALA A 28 -0.79 15.00 -1.96
CA ALA A 28 -2.24 15.10 -2.07
C ALA A 28 -2.63 15.81 -3.38
N PHE A 29 -2.52 15.10 -4.50
CA PHE A 29 -2.96 15.54 -5.82
C PHE A 29 -3.91 14.50 -6.43
N ASP A 30 -4.70 14.88 -7.42
CA ASP A 30 -5.68 14.00 -8.06
C ASP A 30 -4.99 12.72 -8.58
N GLY A 31 -5.49 11.57 -8.16
CA GLY A 31 -4.91 10.27 -8.53
C GLY A 31 -3.63 9.88 -7.76
N SER A 32 -3.25 10.62 -6.71
CA SER A 32 -2.03 10.34 -5.93
C SER A 32 -2.06 9.03 -5.14
N CYS A 33 -3.25 8.49 -4.89
CA CYS A 33 -3.42 7.27 -4.10
C CYS A 33 -4.39 6.28 -4.79
N PRO A 34 -3.97 5.61 -5.87
CA PRO A 34 -4.76 4.52 -6.43
C PRO A 34 -4.90 3.39 -5.41
N LEU A 35 -6.13 2.89 -5.26
CA LEU A 35 -6.47 1.82 -4.32
C LEU A 35 -6.98 0.61 -5.08
N SER A 36 -6.67 -0.60 -4.59
CA SER A 36 -7.32 -1.83 -5.02
C SER A 36 -8.74 -1.95 -4.44
N SER A 37 -9.44 -3.00 -4.84
CA SER A 37 -10.53 -3.52 -4.01
C SER A 37 -10.00 -3.89 -2.62
N PHE A 38 -10.89 -3.92 -1.62
CA PHE A 38 -10.55 -4.29 -0.26
C PHE A 38 -11.08 -5.69 0.05
N VAL A 39 -10.26 -6.50 0.70
CA VAL A 39 -10.68 -7.76 1.31
C VAL A 39 -11.18 -7.45 2.72
N ALA A 40 -12.40 -7.88 3.02
CA ALA A 40 -12.92 -7.81 4.38
C ALA A 40 -12.18 -8.83 5.25
N LEU A 41 -11.73 -8.38 6.42
CA LEU A 41 -11.14 -9.24 7.43
C LEU A 41 -12.12 -9.34 8.58
N GLU A 42 -12.69 -10.51 8.81
CA GLU A 42 -13.53 -10.79 9.97
C GLU A 42 -12.62 -11.11 11.18
N GLY A 43 -12.22 -10.06 11.89
CA GLY A 43 -11.25 -10.20 12.97
C GLY A 43 -9.86 -10.59 12.42
N PRO A 44 -9.07 -11.42 13.11
CA PRO A 44 -7.79 -11.90 12.58
C PRO A 44 -7.97 -13.05 11.58
N ARG A 45 -9.04 -13.08 10.79
CA ARG A 45 -9.37 -14.17 9.87
C ARG A 45 -9.78 -13.63 8.51
N TRP A 46 -9.44 -14.37 7.47
CA TRP A 46 -9.86 -14.10 6.09
C TRP A 46 -10.34 -15.40 5.43
N ARG A 47 -11.12 -15.27 4.37
CA ARG A 47 -11.55 -16.40 3.55
C ARG A 47 -10.85 -16.36 2.21
N ASP A 48 -10.31 -17.50 1.79
CA ASP A 48 -9.79 -17.67 0.43
C ASP A 48 -10.91 -17.80 -0.60
N ALA A 49 -10.51 -18.02 -1.87
CA ALA A 49 -11.45 -18.19 -2.98
C ALA A 49 -12.34 -19.44 -2.85
N ASP A 50 -11.90 -20.44 -2.12
CA ASP A 50 -12.63 -21.70 -1.88
C ASP A 50 -13.53 -21.61 -0.64
N GLY A 51 -13.50 -20.47 0.09
CA GLY A 51 -14.32 -20.21 1.27
C GLY A 51 -13.72 -20.72 2.58
N GLU A 52 -12.49 -21.26 2.57
CA GLU A 52 -11.79 -21.67 3.77
C GLU A 52 -11.39 -20.49 4.65
N LEU A 53 -11.47 -20.64 5.96
CA LEU A 53 -11.24 -19.59 6.94
C LEU A 53 -9.81 -19.66 7.49
N HIS A 54 -9.00 -18.67 7.19
CA HIS A 54 -7.61 -18.54 7.64
C HIS A 54 -7.44 -17.44 8.67
N SER A 55 -6.50 -17.61 9.61
CA SER A 55 -6.07 -16.54 10.50
C SER A 55 -5.13 -15.61 9.76
N VAL A 56 -5.29 -14.30 9.94
CA VAL A 56 -4.36 -13.29 9.40
C VAL A 56 -3.52 -12.73 10.53
N ASP A 57 -2.24 -12.95 10.46
CA ASP A 57 -1.28 -12.20 11.23
C ASP A 57 -0.83 -10.98 10.41
N PHE A 58 -1.31 -9.79 10.78
CA PHE A 58 -0.92 -8.53 10.12
C PHE A 58 0.59 -8.24 10.19
N GLN A 59 1.33 -8.97 11.00
CA GLN A 59 2.77 -8.83 11.13
C GLN A 59 3.57 -9.75 10.20
N ALA A 60 2.90 -10.60 9.42
CA ALA A 60 3.55 -11.58 8.56
C ALA A 60 3.02 -11.61 7.12
N LEU A 61 2.28 -10.59 6.69
CA LEU A 61 1.79 -10.47 5.31
C LEU A 61 2.93 -10.17 4.35
N HIS A 62 2.98 -10.86 3.22
CA HIS A 62 3.99 -10.64 2.20
C HIS A 62 3.44 -9.75 1.09
N TYR A 63 4.21 -8.72 0.74
CA TYR A 63 3.91 -7.76 -0.31
C TYR A 63 4.93 -7.86 -1.45
N ARG A 64 4.44 -7.83 -2.67
CA ARG A 64 5.27 -7.80 -3.87
C ARG A 64 4.77 -6.72 -4.84
N PHE A 65 5.71 -6.02 -5.46
CA PHE A 65 5.44 -5.05 -6.51
C PHE A 65 6.43 -5.22 -7.66
N ALA A 66 5.93 -5.27 -8.88
CA ALA A 66 6.71 -5.35 -10.10
C ALA A 66 6.29 -4.30 -11.10
N ILE A 67 7.25 -3.82 -11.89
CA ILE A 67 7.06 -2.91 -13.03
C ILE A 67 7.62 -3.59 -14.26
N ASP A 68 6.80 -3.74 -15.32
CA ASP A 68 7.16 -4.42 -16.57
C ASP A 68 7.75 -5.83 -16.36
N GLY A 69 7.24 -6.53 -15.33
CA GLY A 69 7.68 -7.87 -14.94
C GLY A 69 8.95 -7.89 -14.06
N GLU A 70 9.62 -6.75 -13.86
CA GLU A 70 10.77 -6.64 -12.97
C GLU A 70 10.31 -6.33 -11.54
N GLN A 71 10.70 -7.17 -10.58
CA GLN A 71 10.37 -6.96 -9.18
C GLN A 71 11.09 -5.73 -8.63
N ARG A 72 10.31 -4.79 -8.08
CA ARG A 72 10.79 -3.53 -7.49
C ARG A 72 10.75 -3.54 -5.98
N GLN A 73 9.69 -4.11 -5.41
CA GLN A 73 9.53 -4.22 -3.96
C GLN A 73 9.13 -5.64 -3.59
N GLN A 74 9.72 -6.13 -2.52
CA GLN A 74 9.33 -7.37 -1.85
C GLN A 74 9.64 -7.23 -0.37
N ALA A 75 8.61 -7.37 0.46
CA ALA A 75 8.74 -7.23 1.90
C ALA A 75 7.62 -7.99 2.61
N ASP A 76 7.78 -8.17 3.88
CA ASP A 76 6.70 -8.57 4.77
C ASP A 76 6.45 -7.49 5.82
N THR A 77 5.28 -7.55 6.44
CA THR A 77 4.85 -6.54 7.42
C THR A 77 5.62 -6.61 8.74
N SER A 78 6.43 -7.64 8.98
CA SER A 78 7.32 -7.70 10.14
C SER A 78 8.43 -6.64 10.08
N LEU A 79 8.74 -6.15 8.88
CA LEU A 79 9.71 -5.06 8.66
C LEU A 79 9.15 -3.68 9.01
N MET A 80 7.86 -3.56 9.32
CA MET A 80 7.27 -2.30 9.74
C MET A 80 7.84 -1.83 11.07
N LEU A 81 8.24 -0.56 11.16
CA LEU A 81 8.74 0.04 12.41
C LEU A 81 7.68 0.03 13.52
N PHE A 82 6.41 0.20 13.16
CA PHE A 82 5.28 0.14 14.06
C PHE A 82 4.21 -0.80 13.53
N PRO A 83 3.66 -1.70 14.37
CA PRO A 83 2.54 -2.55 13.98
C PRO A 83 1.32 -1.76 13.54
N VAL A 84 0.50 -2.32 12.64
CA VAL A 84 -0.73 -1.69 12.14
C VAL A 84 -1.63 -1.19 13.27
N ALA A 85 -1.85 -2.01 14.30
CA ALA A 85 -2.69 -1.65 15.45
C ALA A 85 -2.15 -0.41 16.19
N ARG A 86 -0.83 -0.28 16.33
CA ARG A 86 -0.22 0.90 16.94
C ARG A 86 -0.39 2.13 16.08
N LEU A 87 -0.20 2.03 14.76
CA LEU A 87 -0.44 3.16 13.84
C LEU A 87 -1.87 3.67 13.95
N LEU A 88 -2.86 2.78 13.93
CA LEU A 88 -4.27 3.14 14.07
C LEU A 88 -4.54 3.79 15.44
N SER A 89 -3.98 3.26 16.51
CA SER A 89 -4.10 3.85 17.85
C SER A 89 -3.53 5.26 17.89
N GLU A 90 -2.32 5.47 17.41
CA GLU A 90 -1.69 6.82 17.39
C GLU A 90 -2.49 7.82 16.55
N ILE A 91 -2.96 7.41 15.38
CA ILE A 91 -3.78 8.27 14.51
C ILE A 91 -5.09 8.65 15.21
N SER A 92 -5.74 7.70 15.91
CA SER A 92 -7.01 7.93 16.59
C SER A 92 -6.95 8.93 17.74
N HIS A 93 -5.77 9.22 18.28
CA HIS A 93 -5.59 10.29 19.27
C HIS A 93 -5.75 11.70 18.68
N SER A 94 -5.54 11.85 17.37
CA SER A 94 -5.58 13.15 16.69
C SER A 94 -6.73 13.26 15.69
N PHE A 95 -7.21 12.12 15.16
CA PHE A 95 -8.23 12.07 14.13
C PHE A 95 -9.32 11.05 14.52
N THR A 96 -10.58 11.42 14.30
CA THR A 96 -11.70 10.48 14.42
C THR A 96 -11.69 9.58 13.19
N LEU A 97 -11.38 8.29 13.36
CA LEU A 97 -11.44 7.30 12.28
C LEU A 97 -12.87 6.82 12.09
N LEU A 98 -13.36 6.90 10.87
CA LEU A 98 -14.71 6.49 10.48
C LEU A 98 -14.69 5.32 9.50
N PRO A 99 -15.78 4.53 9.38
CA PRO A 99 -15.89 3.55 8.32
C PRO A 99 -15.70 4.17 6.94
N GLY A 100 -14.78 3.62 6.14
CA GLY A 100 -14.39 4.15 4.84
C GLY A 100 -13.07 4.94 4.84
N ASP A 101 -12.55 5.31 6.00
CA ASP A 101 -11.21 5.91 6.08
C ASP A 101 -10.14 4.90 5.68
N VAL A 102 -9.14 5.39 4.96
CA VAL A 102 -8.00 4.58 4.51
C VAL A 102 -6.72 5.09 5.14
N VAL A 103 -5.99 4.20 5.77
CA VAL A 103 -4.67 4.49 6.35
C VAL A 103 -3.60 3.81 5.51
N LEU A 104 -2.70 4.60 4.90
CA LEU A 104 -1.49 4.10 4.26
C LEU A 104 -0.46 3.78 5.33
N THR A 105 -0.03 2.53 5.40
CA THR A 105 0.83 2.02 6.48
C THR A 105 2.32 2.12 6.19
N GLY A 106 2.68 2.75 5.08
CA GLY A 106 4.06 2.91 4.63
C GLY A 106 4.41 2.06 3.42
N THR A 107 5.64 2.18 2.97
CA THR A 107 6.18 1.44 1.82
C THR A 107 7.54 0.82 2.17
N PRO A 108 7.84 -0.40 1.69
CA PRO A 108 9.18 -0.99 1.85
C PRO A 108 10.22 -0.30 0.94
N GLU A 109 11.44 -0.77 0.99
CA GLU A 109 12.50 -0.36 0.06
C GLU A 109 12.13 -0.66 -1.40
N GLY A 110 12.85 -0.07 -2.36
CA GLY A 110 12.61 -0.26 -3.78
C GLY A 110 11.69 0.79 -4.40
N VAL A 111 11.53 1.95 -3.74
CA VAL A 111 10.83 3.09 -4.35
C VAL A 111 11.57 3.57 -5.60
N GLY A 112 10.83 3.93 -6.63
CA GLY A 112 11.37 4.36 -7.91
C GLY A 112 10.41 5.22 -8.70
N GLU A 113 10.83 5.62 -9.89
CA GLU A 113 10.03 6.39 -10.83
C GLU A 113 9.03 5.49 -11.54
N LEU A 114 7.83 6.03 -11.80
CA LEU A 114 6.84 5.45 -12.71
C LEU A 114 6.81 6.28 -13.99
N ASN A 115 6.99 5.59 -15.11
CA ASN A 115 6.92 6.19 -16.44
C ASN A 115 5.58 5.84 -17.12
N PRO A 116 5.15 6.60 -18.13
CA PRO A 116 3.98 6.24 -18.94
C PRO A 116 4.08 4.83 -19.54
N ASP A 117 2.93 4.19 -19.71
CA ASP A 117 2.75 2.89 -20.36
C ASP A 117 3.41 1.68 -19.72
N GLN A 118 3.90 1.81 -18.48
CA GLN A 118 4.45 0.70 -17.73
C GLN A 118 3.35 -0.22 -17.16
N ALA A 119 3.56 -1.52 -17.26
CA ALA A 119 2.71 -2.52 -16.62
C ALA A 119 3.08 -2.65 -15.13
N LEU A 120 2.09 -2.57 -14.26
CA LEU A 120 2.26 -2.68 -12.81
C LEU A 120 1.56 -3.94 -12.30
N ALA A 121 2.25 -4.73 -11.49
CA ALA A 121 1.68 -5.87 -10.81
C ALA A 121 1.97 -5.77 -9.30
N LEU A 122 0.90 -5.79 -8.50
CA LEU A 122 0.97 -5.76 -7.04
C LEU A 122 0.33 -7.03 -6.50
N ALA A 123 0.91 -7.62 -5.50
CA ALA A 123 0.33 -8.77 -4.81
C ALA A 123 0.52 -8.67 -3.30
N LEU A 124 -0.44 -9.22 -2.58
CA LEU A 124 -0.40 -9.42 -1.14
C LEU A 124 -0.68 -10.88 -0.89
N ASP A 125 0.27 -11.58 -0.29
CA ASP A 125 0.19 -13.00 -0.01
C ASP A 125 -0.08 -13.25 1.47
N ALA A 126 -0.74 -14.36 1.75
CA ALA A 126 -0.98 -14.82 3.11
C ALA A 126 0.34 -15.24 3.79
N PRO A 127 0.44 -15.06 5.13
CA PRO A 127 1.66 -15.35 5.88
C PRO A 127 2.04 -16.83 5.90
N ASP A 128 1.06 -17.72 5.79
CA ASP A 128 1.22 -19.17 5.84
C ASP A 128 1.51 -19.80 4.46
N GLY A 129 1.61 -18.97 3.42
CA GLY A 129 1.83 -19.43 2.06
C GLY A 129 0.60 -20.07 1.41
N SER A 130 -0.60 -19.95 2.01
CA SER A 130 -1.86 -20.50 1.50
C SER A 130 -2.33 -19.86 0.20
N GLY A 131 -1.72 -18.73 -0.20
CA GLY A 131 -1.98 -18.11 -1.50
C GLY A 131 -2.02 -16.59 -1.47
N GLU A 132 -2.38 -16.04 -2.61
CA GLU A 132 -2.58 -14.60 -2.81
C GLU A 132 -3.90 -14.14 -2.18
N LEU A 133 -3.83 -13.16 -1.28
CA LEU A 133 -5.00 -12.47 -0.71
C LEU A 133 -5.57 -11.44 -1.70
N LEU A 134 -4.70 -10.73 -2.37
CA LEU A 134 -5.02 -9.70 -3.35
C LEU A 134 -3.98 -9.68 -4.46
N ARG A 135 -4.46 -9.52 -5.70
CA ARG A 135 -3.63 -9.23 -6.87
C ARG A 135 -4.25 -8.09 -7.67
N VAL A 136 -3.40 -7.17 -8.09
CA VAL A 136 -3.78 -6.08 -8.98
C VAL A 136 -2.79 -6.02 -10.13
N GLU A 137 -3.31 -6.01 -11.35
CA GLU A 137 -2.56 -5.73 -12.56
C GLU A 137 -3.16 -4.49 -13.21
N THR A 138 -2.34 -3.51 -13.49
CA THR A 138 -2.75 -2.25 -14.08
C THR A 138 -1.64 -1.67 -14.96
N ARG A 139 -1.86 -0.50 -15.53
CA ARG A 139 -0.89 0.18 -16.37
C ARG A 139 -0.92 1.68 -16.10
N THR A 140 0.25 2.29 -16.06
CA THR A 140 0.37 3.74 -16.06
C THR A 140 -0.08 4.31 -17.40
N ARG A 141 -0.70 5.49 -17.37
CA ARG A 141 -1.03 6.24 -18.60
C ARG A 141 -0.30 7.56 -18.59
N GLY A 142 0.24 7.96 -19.72
CA GLY A 142 0.73 9.31 -19.93
C GLY A 142 -0.45 10.30 -19.86
N VAL A 143 -0.22 11.47 -19.27
CA VAL A 143 -1.15 12.59 -19.41
C VAL A 143 -0.94 13.17 -20.81
N ALA A 144 -2.01 13.24 -21.59
CA ALA A 144 -2.00 13.86 -22.92
C ALA A 144 -1.84 15.38 -22.79
#